data_a303e7efb3f526ea06df618f7f0915cd
#
_entry.id   a303e7efb3f526ea06df618f7f0915cd
#
_cell.length_a   1.000
_cell.length_b   1.000
_cell.length_c   1.000
_cell.angle_alpha   90.00
_cell.angle_beta   90.00
_cell.angle_gamma   90.00
#
_symmetry.space_group_name_H-M   'P 1'
#
loop_
_entity.id
_entity.type
_entity.pdbx_description
1 polymer ?
#
loop_
_entity_poly.entity_id
_entity_poly.type
_entity_poly.pdbx_seq_one_letter_code
_entity_poly.pdbx_strand_id
1 'polypeptide(L)'
;RDRFWNEDENAFNTLYTVLEAFMRVLAPLAPMEAEAVWRGLTGGDSVRLGDWPYLTDPQTGVDTALGKVLVEDGALVEAMDKVREIVSSTLSLRKAHKMRVRQPLAKLTVVVDDPSQVDGYDALLKSELNIKAIDYSTLDEAAEHGLKIIDELKVNARAAGPRLGKQVQFAIKRRRAVTGMPTL
;
A
#
# COMPACT_ATOMS: atom_id res chain seq x y z
N ARG A 1 12.09 -4.33 -5.97
CA ARG A 1 13.49 -3.92 -6.17
C ARG A 1 14.38 -5.14 -6.33
N ASP A 2 14.40 -6.06 -5.38
CA ASP A 2 15.28 -7.24 -5.40
C ASP A 2 15.00 -8.17 -6.59
N ARG A 3 13.72 -8.31 -6.99
CA ARG A 3 13.34 -9.10 -8.18
C ARG A 3 13.96 -8.55 -9.47
N PHE A 4 14.10 -7.22 -9.61
CA PHE A 4 14.77 -6.62 -10.79
C PHE A 4 16.28 -6.83 -10.76
N TRP A 5 16.91 -6.82 -9.57
CA TRP A 5 18.33 -7.14 -9.43
C TRP A 5 18.64 -8.61 -9.70
N ASN A 6 17.67 -9.49 -9.46
CA ASN A 6 17.77 -10.91 -9.72
C ASN A 6 17.32 -11.30 -11.15
N GLU A 7 17.08 -10.29 -12.01
CA GLU A 7 16.66 -10.46 -13.40
C GLU A 7 15.43 -11.34 -13.57
N ASP A 8 14.45 -11.20 -12.65
CA ASP A 8 13.17 -11.94 -12.68
C ASP A 8 12.32 -11.49 -13.88
N GLU A 9 12.21 -12.34 -14.89
CA GLU A 9 11.43 -12.09 -16.11
C GLU A 9 9.99 -11.70 -15.81
N ASN A 10 9.34 -12.32 -14.82
CA ASN A 10 7.97 -11.99 -14.48
C ASN A 10 7.83 -10.56 -13.93
N ALA A 11 8.85 -10.08 -13.20
CA ALA A 11 8.86 -8.70 -12.73
C ALA A 11 9.00 -7.71 -13.89
N PHE A 12 9.86 -8.01 -14.85
CA PHE A 12 10.02 -7.18 -16.06
C PHE A 12 8.77 -7.21 -16.92
N ASN A 13 8.19 -8.37 -17.18
CA ASN A 13 6.97 -8.52 -17.98
C ASN A 13 5.78 -7.77 -17.34
N THR A 14 5.64 -7.86 -16.01
CA THR A 14 4.61 -7.13 -15.29
C THR A 14 4.81 -5.62 -15.44
N LEU A 15 6.06 -5.13 -15.24
CA LEU A 15 6.37 -3.71 -15.40
C LEU A 15 6.14 -3.22 -16.82
N TYR A 16 6.56 -4.01 -17.81
CA TYR A 16 6.33 -3.70 -19.23
C TYR A 16 4.84 -3.52 -19.53
N THR A 17 4.02 -4.51 -19.15
CA THR A 17 2.56 -4.47 -19.39
C THR A 17 1.91 -3.26 -18.74
N VAL A 18 2.27 -2.98 -17.49
CA VAL A 18 1.72 -1.83 -16.76
C VAL A 18 2.15 -0.51 -17.40
N LEU A 19 3.43 -0.36 -17.75
CA LEU A 19 3.93 0.88 -18.36
C LEU A 19 3.34 1.08 -19.75
N GLU A 20 3.25 0.05 -20.56
CA GLU A 20 2.69 0.11 -21.91
C GLU A 20 1.24 0.60 -21.87
N ALA A 21 0.39 -0.04 -21.05
CA ALA A 21 -0.99 0.36 -20.88
C ALA A 21 -1.12 1.78 -20.29
N PHE A 22 -0.29 2.10 -19.28
CA PHE A 22 -0.31 3.40 -18.63
C PHE A 22 0.08 4.54 -19.57
N MET A 23 1.05 4.32 -20.48
CA MET A 23 1.43 5.36 -21.46
C MET A 23 0.29 5.66 -22.43
N ARG A 24 -0.50 4.67 -22.84
CA ARG A 24 -1.71 4.91 -23.66
C ARG A 24 -2.74 5.76 -22.92
N VAL A 25 -3.00 5.47 -21.64
CA VAL A 25 -3.91 6.25 -20.81
C VAL A 25 -3.39 7.67 -20.56
N LEU A 26 -2.07 7.82 -20.39
CA LEU A 26 -1.42 9.09 -20.10
C LEU A 26 -1.30 10.00 -21.34
N ALA A 27 -1.29 9.43 -22.53
CA ALA A 27 -1.04 10.17 -23.79
C ALA A 27 -1.92 11.42 -24.00
N PRO A 28 -3.21 11.45 -23.64
CA PRO A 28 -4.03 12.64 -23.75
C PRO A 28 -3.64 13.75 -22.77
N LEU A 29 -3.04 13.41 -21.62
CA LEU A 29 -2.71 14.34 -20.52
C LEU A 29 -1.27 14.86 -20.63
N ALA A 30 -0.33 13.96 -20.93
CA ALA A 30 1.10 14.25 -21.05
C ALA A 30 1.67 13.63 -22.34
N PRO A 31 1.35 14.20 -23.52
CA PRO A 31 1.63 13.58 -24.81
C PRO A 31 3.12 13.42 -25.11
N MET A 32 3.96 14.34 -24.68
CA MET A 32 5.40 14.29 -24.97
C MET A 32 6.09 13.18 -24.17
N GLU A 33 5.81 13.10 -22.89
CA GLU A 33 6.36 12.10 -21.98
C GLU A 33 5.86 10.70 -22.33
N ALA A 34 4.54 10.57 -22.59
CA ALA A 34 3.95 9.31 -22.97
C ALA A 34 4.55 8.77 -24.29
N GLU A 35 4.74 9.65 -25.29
CA GLU A 35 5.37 9.30 -26.57
C GLU A 35 6.81 8.84 -26.37
N ALA A 36 7.61 9.59 -25.61
CA ALA A 36 9.02 9.28 -25.39
C ALA A 36 9.22 7.94 -24.68
N VAL A 37 8.44 7.68 -23.62
CA VAL A 37 8.52 6.45 -22.87
C VAL A 37 8.00 5.27 -23.68
N TRP A 38 6.84 5.42 -24.34
CA TRP A 38 6.21 4.35 -25.11
C TRP A 38 7.08 3.90 -26.29
N ARG A 39 7.65 4.86 -27.04
CA ARG A 39 8.58 4.54 -28.13
C ARG A 39 9.84 3.84 -27.65
N GLY A 40 10.40 4.28 -26.53
CA GLY A 40 11.57 3.62 -25.91
C GLY A 40 11.27 2.22 -25.42
N LEU A 41 10.02 1.97 -24.97
CA LEU A 41 9.59 0.69 -24.42
C LEU A 41 9.21 -0.32 -25.52
N THR A 42 8.47 0.14 -26.54
CA THR A 42 7.86 -0.74 -27.55
C THR A 42 8.60 -0.73 -28.89
N GLY A 43 9.39 0.29 -29.17
CA GLY A 43 9.98 0.52 -30.48
C GLY A 43 8.97 0.92 -31.58
N GLY A 44 7.71 1.17 -31.21
CA GLY A 44 6.64 1.55 -32.15
C GLY A 44 6.75 3.00 -32.64
N ASP A 45 5.96 3.34 -33.66
CA ASP A 45 6.01 4.67 -34.29
C ASP A 45 5.44 5.76 -33.40
N SER A 46 4.27 5.56 -32.79
CA SER A 46 3.64 6.51 -31.88
C SER A 46 2.60 5.89 -31.00
N VAL A 47 2.54 6.30 -29.73
CA VAL A 47 1.50 5.90 -28.77
C VAL A 47 0.11 6.31 -29.23
N ARG A 48 0.00 7.38 -30.03
CA ARG A 48 -1.27 7.92 -30.54
C ARG A 48 -1.89 7.08 -31.65
N LEU A 49 -1.11 6.19 -32.25
CA LEU A 49 -1.60 5.24 -33.26
C LEU A 49 -2.13 3.97 -32.63
N GLY A 50 -1.89 3.76 -31.33
CA GLY A 50 -2.41 2.62 -30.58
C GLY A 50 -3.86 2.84 -30.15
N ASP A 51 -4.62 1.74 -30.07
CA ASP A 51 -5.97 1.77 -29.54
C ASP A 51 -6.00 2.08 -28.04
N TRP A 52 -7.13 2.60 -27.58
CA TRP A 52 -7.34 2.78 -26.14
C TRP A 52 -7.23 1.43 -25.41
N PRO A 53 -6.53 1.36 -24.26
CA PRO A 53 -6.29 0.09 -23.56
C PRO A 53 -7.53 -0.38 -22.78
N TYR A 54 -8.58 -0.77 -23.51
CA TYR A 54 -9.75 -1.39 -22.91
C TYR A 54 -9.38 -2.77 -22.36
N LEU A 55 -9.89 -3.12 -21.19
CA LEU A 55 -9.81 -4.47 -20.64
C LEU A 55 -10.86 -5.38 -21.34
N THR A 56 -12.05 -4.84 -21.52
CA THR A 56 -13.15 -5.48 -22.25
C THR A 56 -13.53 -4.59 -23.42
N ASP A 57 -13.63 -5.14 -24.60
CA ASP A 57 -14.04 -4.41 -25.80
C ASP A 57 -15.49 -3.89 -25.62
N PRO A 58 -15.71 -2.58 -25.68
CA PRO A 58 -17.03 -1.99 -25.43
C PRO A 58 -18.08 -2.33 -26.49
N GLN A 59 -17.66 -2.80 -27.68
CA GLN A 59 -18.55 -3.16 -28.77
C GLN A 59 -18.97 -4.64 -28.72
N THR A 60 -18.05 -5.50 -28.37
CA THR A 60 -18.26 -6.96 -28.40
C THR A 60 -18.49 -7.57 -27.02
N GLY A 61 -18.13 -6.86 -25.95
CA GLY A 61 -18.16 -7.37 -24.57
C GLY A 61 -17.16 -8.49 -24.29
N VAL A 62 -16.18 -8.68 -25.17
CA VAL A 62 -15.15 -9.73 -25.03
C VAL A 62 -13.88 -9.12 -24.44
N ASP A 63 -13.23 -9.87 -23.57
CA ASP A 63 -11.95 -9.44 -22.98
C ASP A 63 -10.87 -9.34 -24.05
N THR A 64 -10.21 -8.19 -24.04
CA THR A 64 -9.06 -7.94 -24.91
C THR A 64 -7.84 -8.76 -24.46
N ALA A 65 -6.77 -8.75 -25.26
CA ALA A 65 -5.50 -9.36 -24.85
C ALA A 65 -5.00 -8.77 -23.51
N LEU A 66 -5.17 -7.47 -23.30
CA LEU A 66 -4.83 -6.79 -22.06
C LEU A 66 -5.72 -7.23 -20.89
N GLY A 67 -7.04 -7.34 -21.11
CA GLY A 67 -7.99 -7.79 -20.10
C GLY A 67 -7.75 -9.23 -19.63
N LYS A 68 -7.24 -10.09 -20.50
CA LYS A 68 -6.84 -11.46 -20.13
C LYS A 68 -5.60 -11.51 -19.24
N VAL A 69 -4.73 -10.51 -19.31
CA VAL A 69 -3.49 -10.43 -18.53
C VAL A 69 -3.70 -9.63 -17.24
N LEU A 70 -4.48 -8.54 -17.31
CA LEU A 70 -4.80 -7.68 -16.15
C LEU A 70 -6.14 -8.12 -15.56
N VAL A 71 -6.13 -9.25 -14.88
CA VAL A 71 -7.31 -9.73 -14.14
C VAL A 71 -7.40 -9.01 -12.81
N GLU A 72 -8.58 -8.53 -12.44
CA GLU A 72 -8.84 -7.96 -11.14
C GLU A 72 -8.77 -9.04 -10.06
N ASP A 73 -7.88 -8.87 -9.10
CA ASP A 73 -7.75 -9.72 -7.92
C ASP A 73 -7.96 -8.86 -6.66
N GLY A 74 -9.21 -8.77 -6.23
CA GLY A 74 -9.60 -7.99 -5.07
C GLY A 74 -8.93 -8.47 -3.79
N ALA A 75 -8.74 -9.79 -3.63
CA ALA A 75 -8.10 -10.36 -2.45
C ALA A 75 -6.62 -9.97 -2.37
N LEU A 76 -5.92 -9.99 -3.51
CA LEU A 76 -4.54 -9.52 -3.60
C LEU A 76 -4.43 -8.02 -3.26
N VAL A 77 -5.35 -7.20 -3.76
CA VAL A 77 -5.36 -5.75 -3.50
C VAL A 77 -5.57 -5.49 -2.02
N GLU A 78 -6.54 -6.13 -1.38
CA GLU A 78 -6.81 -5.99 0.06
C GLU A 78 -5.62 -6.45 0.91
N ALA A 79 -5.01 -7.58 0.57
CA ALA A 79 -3.82 -8.08 1.26
C ALA A 79 -2.64 -7.10 1.13
N MET A 80 -2.40 -6.57 -0.07
CA MET A 80 -1.34 -5.60 -0.30
C MET A 80 -1.59 -4.27 0.38
N ASP A 81 -2.82 -3.82 0.50
CA ASP A 81 -3.15 -2.61 1.26
C ASP A 81 -2.85 -2.79 2.74
N LYS A 82 -3.16 -3.95 3.33
CA LYS A 82 -2.75 -4.28 4.71
C LYS A 82 -1.24 -4.33 4.88
N VAL A 83 -0.53 -4.98 3.95
CA VAL A 83 0.94 -4.99 3.95
C VAL A 83 1.51 -3.56 3.94
N ARG A 84 0.96 -2.68 3.10
CA ARG A 84 1.37 -1.26 3.03
C ARG A 84 1.07 -0.50 4.32
N GLU A 85 -0.05 -0.79 4.96
CA GLU A 85 -0.42 -0.21 6.25
C GLU A 85 0.57 -0.64 7.35
N ILE A 86 0.90 -1.92 7.44
CA ILE A 86 1.89 -2.46 8.37
C ILE A 86 3.26 -1.79 8.15
N VAL A 87 3.70 -1.69 6.90
CA VAL A 87 4.97 -1.03 6.55
C VAL A 87 4.96 0.43 6.97
N SER A 88 3.91 1.17 6.62
CA SER A 88 3.78 2.60 6.93
C SER A 88 3.77 2.85 8.44
N SER A 89 3.00 2.07 9.18
CA SER A 89 2.91 2.16 10.65
C SER A 89 4.24 1.86 11.33
N THR A 90 4.92 0.79 10.89
CA THR A 90 6.23 0.41 11.43
C THR A 90 7.30 1.46 11.13
N LEU A 91 7.32 2.02 9.91
CA LEU A 91 8.25 3.10 9.57
C LEU A 91 7.96 4.38 10.37
N SER A 92 6.70 4.66 10.64
CA SER A 92 6.28 5.78 11.50
C SER A 92 6.78 5.60 12.93
N LEU A 93 6.65 4.39 13.50
CA LEU A 93 7.19 4.04 14.81
C LEU A 93 8.71 4.16 14.85
N ARG A 94 9.42 3.65 13.84
CA ARG A 94 10.87 3.83 13.73
C ARG A 94 11.27 5.30 13.73
N LYS A 95 10.55 6.13 12.97
CA LYS A 95 10.77 7.58 12.92
C LYS A 95 10.53 8.24 14.26
N ALA A 96 9.45 7.89 14.96
CA ALA A 96 9.14 8.42 16.29
C ALA A 96 10.25 8.11 17.32
N HIS A 97 10.83 6.92 17.23
CA HIS A 97 11.93 6.48 18.10
C HIS A 97 13.33 6.80 17.55
N LYS A 98 13.43 7.59 16.46
CA LYS A 98 14.70 7.98 15.82
C LYS A 98 15.54 6.77 15.36
N MET A 99 14.93 5.64 15.11
CA MET A 99 15.59 4.43 14.61
C MET A 99 15.73 4.46 13.10
N ARG A 100 16.94 4.25 12.59
CA ARG A 100 17.18 4.22 11.13
C ARG A 100 16.66 2.90 10.55
N VAL A 101 16.09 2.95 9.32
CA VAL A 101 15.63 1.73 8.62
C VAL A 101 16.78 0.75 8.36
N ARG A 102 17.99 1.25 8.15
CA ARG A 102 19.19 0.41 7.97
C ARG A 102 19.58 -0.41 9.21
N GLN A 103 19.10 -0.03 10.39
CA GLN A 103 19.36 -0.79 11.60
C GLN A 103 18.41 -1.99 11.64
N PRO A 104 18.93 -3.23 11.62
CA PRO A 104 18.09 -4.42 11.70
C PRO A 104 17.45 -4.53 13.08
N LEU A 105 16.16 -4.87 13.12
CA LEU A 105 15.45 -5.19 14.35
C LEU A 105 15.31 -6.69 14.50
N ALA A 106 15.36 -7.16 15.74
CA ALA A 106 15.29 -8.58 16.03
C ALA A 106 13.89 -9.14 15.72
N LYS A 107 12.84 -8.42 16.13
CA LYS A 107 11.46 -8.92 16.06
C LYS A 107 10.48 -7.75 15.88
N LEU A 108 9.41 -8.00 15.13
CA LEU A 108 8.22 -7.17 15.04
C LEU A 108 7.03 -8.04 15.42
N THR A 109 6.20 -7.55 16.33
CA THR A 109 4.89 -8.15 16.59
C THR A 109 3.84 -7.29 15.89
N VAL A 110 3.09 -7.90 14.99
CA VAL A 110 2.01 -7.26 14.24
C VAL A 110 0.70 -7.74 14.84
N VAL A 111 -0.12 -6.80 15.31
CA VAL A 111 -1.45 -7.10 15.82
C VAL A 111 -2.45 -6.87 14.71
N VAL A 112 -3.13 -7.93 14.29
CA VAL A 112 -4.13 -7.92 13.23
C VAL A 112 -5.33 -8.78 13.64
N ASP A 113 -6.50 -8.44 13.14
CA ASP A 113 -7.72 -9.21 13.44
C ASP A 113 -7.67 -10.60 12.82
N ASP A 114 -7.12 -10.70 11.61
CA ASP A 114 -6.99 -11.96 10.88
C ASP A 114 -5.58 -12.07 10.25
N PRO A 115 -4.67 -12.85 10.87
CA PRO A 115 -3.32 -13.07 10.36
C PRO A 115 -3.27 -13.70 8.96
N SER A 116 -4.30 -14.47 8.58
CA SER A 116 -4.32 -15.17 7.29
C SER A 116 -4.29 -14.22 6.09
N GLN A 117 -4.74 -12.99 6.26
CA GLN A 117 -4.80 -11.99 5.20
C GLN A 117 -3.42 -11.45 4.78
N VAL A 118 -2.41 -11.63 5.61
CA VAL A 118 -1.03 -11.22 5.32
C VAL A 118 -0.09 -12.42 5.20
N ASP A 119 -0.64 -13.62 5.21
CA ASP A 119 0.13 -14.86 5.04
C ASP A 119 0.79 -14.88 3.66
N GLY A 120 2.03 -15.35 3.61
CA GLY A 120 2.84 -15.37 2.38
C GLY A 120 3.59 -14.07 2.08
N TYR A 121 3.34 -12.95 2.77
CA TYR A 121 4.04 -11.67 2.55
C TYR A 121 5.17 -11.40 3.54
N ASP A 122 5.50 -12.35 4.39
CA ASP A 122 6.54 -12.24 5.41
C ASP A 122 7.91 -11.85 4.86
N ALA A 123 8.31 -12.46 3.75
CA ALA A 123 9.59 -12.16 3.11
C ALA A 123 9.66 -10.70 2.64
N LEU A 124 8.55 -10.19 2.10
CA LEU A 124 8.43 -8.80 1.66
C LEU A 124 8.51 -7.85 2.85
N LEU A 125 7.75 -8.12 3.92
CA LEU A 125 7.76 -7.31 5.15
C LEU A 125 9.14 -7.29 5.82
N LYS A 126 9.80 -8.44 5.92
CA LYS A 126 11.16 -8.56 6.48
C LYS A 126 12.18 -7.76 5.68
N SER A 127 12.10 -7.82 4.36
CA SER A 127 12.99 -7.08 3.45
C SER A 127 12.76 -5.56 3.54
N GLU A 128 11.51 -5.10 3.43
CA GLU A 128 11.18 -3.67 3.45
C GLU A 128 11.46 -3.01 4.81
N LEU A 129 11.21 -3.73 5.88
CA LEU A 129 11.35 -3.21 7.25
C LEU A 129 12.71 -3.50 7.88
N ASN A 130 13.56 -4.31 7.22
CA ASN A 130 14.83 -4.78 7.77
C ASN A 130 14.65 -5.41 9.17
N ILE A 131 13.80 -6.43 9.23
CA ILE A 131 13.43 -7.13 10.47
C ILE A 131 13.73 -8.62 10.30
N LYS A 132 14.28 -9.25 11.35
CA LYS A 132 14.70 -10.66 11.31
C LYS A 132 13.52 -11.61 11.48
N ALA A 133 12.59 -11.32 12.40
CA ALA A 133 11.44 -12.14 12.69
C ALA A 133 10.17 -11.30 12.78
N ILE A 134 9.05 -11.85 12.32
CA ILE A 134 7.73 -11.25 12.44
C ILE A 134 6.84 -12.28 13.14
N ASP A 135 6.13 -11.84 14.17
CA ASP A 135 5.10 -12.60 14.84
C ASP A 135 3.78 -11.89 14.63
N TYR A 136 2.74 -12.66 14.39
CA TYR A 136 1.37 -12.16 14.31
C TYR A 136 0.64 -12.52 15.61
N SER A 137 -0.20 -11.61 16.06
CA SER A 137 -0.99 -11.77 17.28
C SER A 137 -2.36 -11.13 17.07
N THR A 138 -3.37 -11.68 17.68
CA THR A 138 -4.68 -11.06 17.76
C THR A 138 -4.72 -10.00 18.87
N LEU A 139 -5.75 -9.15 18.88
CA LEU A 139 -5.92 -8.12 19.91
C LEU A 139 -6.00 -8.71 21.33
N ASP A 140 -6.67 -9.84 21.46
CA ASP A 140 -6.86 -10.52 22.75
C ASP A 140 -5.53 -11.12 23.27
N GLU A 141 -4.80 -11.81 22.41
CA GLU A 141 -3.46 -12.35 22.72
C GLU A 141 -2.44 -11.25 23.05
N ALA A 142 -2.51 -10.12 22.32
CA ALA A 142 -1.65 -8.98 22.57
C ALA A 142 -1.88 -8.38 23.96
N ALA A 143 -3.14 -8.31 24.39
CA ALA A 143 -3.49 -7.86 25.74
C ALA A 143 -2.98 -8.81 26.84
N GLU A 144 -3.10 -10.12 26.64
CA GLU A 144 -2.58 -11.14 27.56
C GLU A 144 -1.05 -11.08 27.70
N HIS A 145 -0.35 -10.77 26.61
CA HIS A 145 1.12 -10.60 26.60
C HIS A 145 1.58 -9.23 27.15
N GLY A 146 0.68 -8.43 27.71
CA GLY A 146 0.99 -7.13 28.34
C GLY A 146 1.42 -6.04 27.35
N LEU A 147 1.12 -6.22 26.08
CA LEU A 147 1.31 -5.17 25.09
C LEU A 147 0.27 -4.08 25.34
N LYS A 148 0.72 -2.88 25.71
CA LYS A 148 -0.16 -1.73 25.84
C LYS A 148 -0.62 -1.29 24.45
N ILE A 149 -1.85 -1.60 24.12
CA ILE A 149 -2.54 -1.01 22.97
C ILE A 149 -2.83 0.45 23.36
N ILE A 150 -2.00 1.36 22.84
CA ILE A 150 -2.21 2.79 23.04
C ILE A 150 -3.14 3.25 21.93
N ASP A 151 -4.43 3.23 22.17
CA ASP A 151 -5.41 3.93 21.35
C ASP A 151 -5.23 5.44 21.51
N GLU A 152 -4.15 5.98 20.94
CA GLU A 152 -4.02 7.41 20.78
C GLU A 152 -4.88 7.87 19.59
N LEU A 153 -6.15 8.06 19.83
CA LEU A 153 -7.05 8.73 18.89
C LEU A 153 -6.56 10.16 18.66
N LYS A 154 -5.69 10.38 17.67
CA LYS A 154 -5.23 11.72 17.29
C LYS A 154 -6.27 12.36 16.39
N VAL A 155 -7.08 13.29 16.92
CA VAL A 155 -7.96 14.11 16.09
C VAL A 155 -7.09 14.98 15.19
N ASN A 156 -7.11 14.72 13.88
CA ASN A 156 -6.46 15.57 12.91
C ASN A 156 -7.25 16.88 12.79
N ALA A 157 -6.86 17.89 13.57
CA ALA A 157 -7.54 19.18 13.64
C ALA A 157 -7.59 19.89 12.28
N ARG A 158 -6.62 19.63 11.41
CA ARG A 158 -6.55 20.23 10.07
C ARG A 158 -7.59 19.62 9.12
N ALA A 159 -7.82 18.31 9.19
CA ALA A 159 -8.83 17.62 8.40
C ALA A 159 -10.25 17.78 9.00
N ALA A 160 -10.34 17.87 10.32
CA ALA A 160 -11.61 18.04 11.02
C ALA A 160 -12.13 19.49 11.01
N GLY A 161 -11.24 20.48 10.86
CA GLY A 161 -11.58 21.91 10.85
C GLY A 161 -12.68 22.29 9.88
N PRO A 162 -12.59 21.93 8.59
CA PRO A 162 -13.64 22.27 7.60
C PRO A 162 -15.01 21.63 7.90
N ARG A 163 -15.01 20.45 8.56
CA ARG A 163 -16.25 19.70 8.88
C ARG A 163 -16.88 20.06 10.22
N LEU A 164 -16.08 20.30 11.23
CA LEU A 164 -16.51 20.50 12.62
C LEU A 164 -16.42 21.94 13.10
N GLY A 165 -15.73 22.83 12.38
CA GLY A 165 -15.61 24.24 12.74
C GLY A 165 -15.20 24.43 14.21
N LYS A 166 -15.96 25.23 14.96
CA LYS A 166 -15.72 25.49 16.39
C LYS A 166 -15.80 24.24 17.30
N GLN A 167 -16.44 23.16 16.83
CA GLN A 167 -16.59 21.92 17.61
C GLN A 167 -15.32 21.05 17.62
N VAL A 168 -14.32 21.35 16.81
CA VAL A 168 -13.02 20.65 16.83
C VAL A 168 -12.40 20.70 18.23
N GLN A 169 -12.48 21.83 18.91
CA GLN A 169 -11.97 22.00 20.29
C GLN A 169 -12.72 21.08 21.27
N PHE A 170 -14.02 20.89 21.08
CA PHE A 170 -14.83 20.00 21.89
C PHE A 170 -14.47 18.53 21.65
N ALA A 171 -14.27 18.14 20.41
CA ALA A 171 -13.83 16.79 20.05
C ALA A 171 -12.44 16.45 20.64
N ILE A 172 -11.50 17.41 20.61
CA ILE A 172 -10.19 17.28 21.25
C ILE A 172 -10.31 17.15 22.78
N LYS A 173 -11.21 17.91 23.40
CA LYS A 173 -11.41 17.89 24.85
C LYS A 173 -12.09 16.63 25.34
N ARG A 174 -13.06 16.09 24.57
CA ARG A 174 -13.75 14.84 24.86
C ARG A 174 -12.83 13.63 24.79
N ARG A 175 -11.85 13.63 23.88
CA ARG A 175 -10.79 12.64 23.78
C ARG A 175 -9.98 12.55 25.08
N ARG A 176 -9.58 13.69 25.69
CA ARG A 176 -8.86 13.70 26.95
C ARG A 176 -9.63 13.06 28.11
N ALA A 177 -10.96 13.15 28.06
CA ALA A 177 -11.82 12.53 29.07
C ALA A 177 -11.95 11.02 28.90
N VAL A 178 -11.89 10.50 27.68
CA VAL A 178 -11.96 9.05 27.40
C VAL A 178 -10.62 8.34 27.70
N THR A 179 -9.50 9.01 27.50
CA THR A 179 -8.17 8.46 27.79
C THR A 179 -7.82 8.47 29.28
N GLY A 180 -8.65 9.09 30.10
CA GLY A 180 -8.43 9.22 31.56
C GLY A 180 -9.27 8.27 32.41
N MET A 181 -9.96 7.27 31.86
CA MET A 181 -10.63 6.26 32.67
C MET A 181 -9.62 5.26 33.21
N PRO A 182 -9.47 5.16 34.53
CA PRO A 182 -8.69 4.09 35.14
C PRO A 182 -9.42 2.77 34.86
N THR A 183 -8.72 1.81 34.27
CA THR A 183 -9.11 0.41 34.28
C THR A 183 -9.26 -0.06 35.70
N LEU A 184 -10.49 -0.43 36.09
CA LEU A 184 -10.76 -1.24 37.26
C LEU A 184 -10.21 -2.64 37.08
#